data_122874692ac78e5236507e9619d749cc
#
_entry.id   122874692ac78e5236507e9619d749cc
#
_cell.length_a   1.000
_cell.length_b   1.000
_cell.length_c   1.000
_cell.angle_alpha   90.00
_cell.angle_beta   90.00
_cell.angle_gamma   90.00
#
_symmetry.space_group_name_H-M   'P 1'
#
loop_
_entity.id
_entity.type
_entity.pdbx_description
1 polymer ?
#
loop_
_entity_poly.entity_id
_entity_poly.type
_entity_poly.pdbx_seq_one_letter_code
_entity_poly.pdbx_strand_id
1 'polypeptide(L)'
;MTYKELLDYLYSIRDNKHAEFAGRLSNSGYITIGVKNPILRSIIKEHTLDNELKLEEFVLSKHLEVDFIYFGIGLKRCKTIEEQLGFLDKNIKYAQSWAITDTINNSLKKCSFDLYWDFFLSHYNNKHLYTRRFSYIFGLKFYNDPKILNVFKHLRENDEYMVMMSEAWLLQSIAIKYPDEVFNLLTTLDDKKLKLKTISKICDSFRFTIEIKEKFKFLRLNS
;
A
#
# COMPACT_ATOMS: atom_id res chain seq x y z
N MET A 1 16.85 -9.52 20.98
CA MET A 1 17.52 -9.77 19.66
C MET A 1 17.99 -8.44 19.11
N THR A 2 19.27 -8.32 18.75
CA THR A 2 19.83 -7.13 18.10
C THR A 2 19.51 -7.12 16.59
N TYR A 3 19.70 -5.97 15.94
CA TYR A 3 19.59 -5.87 14.47
C TYR A 3 20.52 -6.84 13.74
N LYS A 4 21.76 -6.99 14.23
CA LYS A 4 22.75 -7.89 13.62
C LYS A 4 22.32 -9.36 13.73
N GLU A 5 21.87 -9.80 14.91
CA GLU A 5 21.36 -11.14 15.12
C GLU A 5 20.16 -11.45 14.23
N LEU A 6 19.24 -10.49 14.08
CA LEU A 6 18.11 -10.63 13.16
C LEU A 6 18.59 -10.80 11.71
N LEU A 7 19.51 -9.97 11.26
CA LEU A 7 20.00 -10.01 9.90
C LEU A 7 20.71 -11.32 9.60
N ASP A 8 21.60 -11.77 10.51
CA ASP A 8 22.30 -13.05 10.41
C ASP A 8 21.30 -14.22 10.36
N TYR A 9 20.26 -14.19 11.19
CA TYR A 9 19.20 -15.19 11.18
C TYR A 9 18.43 -15.20 9.83
N LEU A 10 18.02 -14.04 9.33
CA LEU A 10 17.31 -13.96 8.06
C LEU A 10 18.15 -14.50 6.89
N TYR A 11 19.45 -14.23 6.88
CA TYR A 11 20.36 -14.79 5.87
C TYR A 11 20.56 -16.29 6.01
N SER A 12 20.53 -16.84 7.23
CA SER A 12 20.67 -18.29 7.47
C SER A 12 19.50 -19.11 6.92
N ILE A 13 18.30 -18.51 6.84
CA ILE A 13 17.06 -19.14 6.38
C ILE A 13 16.60 -18.67 4.99
N ARG A 14 17.48 -18.02 4.23
CA ARG A 14 17.17 -17.45 2.93
C ARG A 14 16.84 -18.51 1.88
N ASP A 15 15.93 -18.15 0.96
CA ASP A 15 15.64 -18.90 -0.27
C ASP A 15 16.05 -18.05 -1.47
N ASN A 16 17.12 -18.43 -2.17
CA ASN A 16 17.66 -17.66 -3.30
C ASN A 16 16.65 -17.51 -4.45
N LYS A 17 15.83 -18.53 -4.73
CA LYS A 17 14.81 -18.46 -5.79
C LYS A 17 13.72 -17.47 -5.40
N HIS A 18 13.33 -17.48 -4.13
CA HIS A 18 12.36 -16.52 -3.62
C HIS A 18 12.93 -15.10 -3.58
N ALA A 19 14.21 -14.92 -3.25
CA ALA A 19 14.89 -13.61 -3.28
C ALA A 19 14.84 -13.01 -4.68
N GLU A 20 15.18 -13.79 -5.70
CA GLU A 20 15.18 -13.35 -7.10
C GLU A 20 13.76 -12.99 -7.57
N PHE A 21 12.77 -13.82 -7.25
CA PHE A 21 11.38 -13.57 -7.59
C PHE A 21 10.82 -12.31 -6.91
N ALA A 22 10.98 -12.19 -5.59
CA ALA A 22 10.50 -11.07 -4.82
C ALA A 22 11.23 -9.76 -5.17
N GLY A 23 12.54 -9.83 -5.44
CA GLY A 23 13.34 -8.69 -5.88
C GLY A 23 12.87 -8.12 -7.21
N ARG A 24 12.57 -8.98 -8.20
CA ARG A 24 11.98 -8.55 -9.48
C ARG A 24 10.61 -7.92 -9.31
N LEU A 25 9.77 -8.48 -8.44
CA LEU A 25 8.44 -7.94 -8.18
C LEU A 25 8.47 -6.61 -7.44
N SER A 26 9.33 -6.46 -6.43
CA SER A 26 9.39 -5.24 -5.62
C SER A 26 9.84 -4.03 -6.44
N ASN A 27 10.70 -4.27 -7.46
CA ASN A 27 11.31 -3.23 -8.32
C ASN A 27 11.71 -1.98 -7.51
N SER A 28 12.20 -2.21 -6.31
CA SER A 28 12.65 -1.20 -5.36
C SER A 28 14.16 -1.35 -5.22
N GLY A 29 14.91 -0.32 -4.96
CA GLY A 29 16.36 -0.43 -4.72
C GLY A 29 16.75 -1.24 -3.47
N TYR A 30 15.82 -2.04 -2.92
CA TYR A 30 16.04 -2.91 -1.77
C TYR A 30 16.82 -4.16 -2.11
N ILE A 31 17.65 -4.60 -1.17
CA ILE A 31 18.17 -5.96 -1.11
C ILE A 31 17.04 -6.87 -0.64
N THR A 32 16.76 -7.92 -1.40
CA THR A 32 15.79 -8.95 -1.01
C THR A 32 16.54 -10.18 -0.55
N ILE A 33 16.36 -10.57 0.72
CA ILE A 33 17.05 -11.73 1.32
C ILE A 33 16.40 -13.03 0.82
N GLY A 34 15.08 -13.04 0.67
CA GLY A 34 14.31 -14.19 0.19
C GLY A 34 13.61 -14.97 1.29
N VAL A 35 13.26 -14.34 2.40
CA VAL A 35 12.49 -14.97 3.49
C VAL A 35 11.00 -14.81 3.21
N LYS A 36 10.27 -15.93 3.27
CA LYS A 36 8.84 -15.98 2.95
C LYS A 36 7.99 -15.26 4.01
N ASN A 37 6.93 -14.58 3.59
CA ASN A 37 6.03 -13.82 4.45
C ASN A 37 5.51 -14.56 5.71
N PRO A 38 5.15 -15.87 5.68
CA PRO A 38 4.75 -16.58 6.90
C PRO A 38 5.82 -16.56 7.98
N ILE A 39 7.09 -16.72 7.61
CA ILE A 39 8.23 -16.69 8.55
C ILE A 39 8.39 -15.29 9.12
N LEU A 40 8.36 -14.24 8.27
CA LEU A 40 8.43 -12.84 8.72
C LEU A 40 7.31 -12.51 9.71
N ARG A 41 6.09 -13.00 9.47
CA ARG A 41 4.96 -12.82 10.39
C ARG A 41 5.17 -13.55 11.73
N SER A 42 5.83 -14.71 11.73
CA SER A 42 6.19 -15.40 12.97
C SER A 42 7.20 -14.60 13.79
N ILE A 43 8.26 -14.11 13.16
CA ILE A 43 9.25 -13.22 13.77
C ILE A 43 8.59 -11.98 14.39
N ILE A 44 7.71 -11.32 13.63
CA ILE A 44 6.96 -10.15 14.13
C ILE A 44 6.14 -10.51 15.38
N LYS A 45 5.45 -11.66 15.37
CA LYS A 45 4.64 -12.10 16.51
C LYS A 45 5.50 -12.36 17.74
N GLU A 46 6.63 -13.03 17.56
CA GLU A 46 7.57 -13.42 18.63
C GLU A 46 8.21 -12.20 19.29
N HIS A 47 8.65 -11.22 18.49
CA HIS A 47 9.40 -10.06 18.97
C HIS A 47 8.59 -8.78 19.18
N THR A 48 7.26 -8.82 19.02
CA THR A 48 6.42 -7.65 19.30
C THR A 48 6.55 -7.15 20.74
N LEU A 49 6.67 -8.05 21.71
CA LEU A 49 6.78 -7.72 23.13
C LEU A 49 8.23 -7.64 23.63
N ASP A 50 9.20 -7.86 22.76
CA ASP A 50 10.62 -7.75 23.09
C ASP A 50 11.04 -6.28 23.21
N ASN A 51 11.08 -5.77 24.45
CA ASN A 51 11.43 -4.37 24.73
C ASN A 51 12.93 -4.08 24.50
N GLU A 52 13.78 -5.09 24.40
CA GLU A 52 15.21 -4.92 24.10
C GLU A 52 15.46 -4.67 22.60
N LEU A 53 14.48 -5.01 21.75
CA LEU A 53 14.56 -4.78 20.31
C LEU A 53 14.37 -3.29 19.99
N LYS A 54 15.47 -2.63 19.65
CA LYS A 54 15.51 -1.22 19.25
C LYS A 54 15.16 -1.08 17.77
N LEU A 55 13.92 -0.71 17.48
CA LEU A 55 13.44 -0.57 16.10
C LEU A 55 14.17 0.51 15.31
N GLU A 56 14.75 1.50 15.96
CA GLU A 56 15.49 2.60 15.33
C GLU A 56 16.71 2.09 14.53
N GLU A 57 17.26 0.95 14.92
CA GLU A 57 18.40 0.33 14.22
C GLU A 57 18.00 -0.25 12.84
N PHE A 58 16.71 -0.52 12.60
CA PHE A 58 16.22 -1.13 11.36
C PHE A 58 15.99 -0.14 10.22
N VAL A 59 15.76 1.13 10.53
CA VAL A 59 15.31 2.18 9.60
C VAL A 59 16.22 2.39 8.38
N LEU A 60 17.50 2.03 8.46
CA LEU A 60 18.47 2.24 7.39
C LEU A 60 18.94 0.94 6.72
N SER A 61 18.28 -0.17 6.96
CA SER A 61 18.77 -1.49 6.57
C SER A 61 18.83 -1.73 5.06
N LYS A 62 18.00 -1.05 4.27
CA LYS A 62 17.81 -1.29 2.84
C LYS A 62 17.45 -2.74 2.46
N HIS A 63 16.98 -3.54 3.42
CA HIS A 63 16.49 -4.89 3.20
C HIS A 63 14.97 -4.92 3.28
N LEU A 64 14.33 -5.51 2.27
CA LEU A 64 12.86 -5.56 2.17
C LEU A 64 12.23 -6.25 3.39
N GLU A 65 12.81 -7.38 3.80
CA GLU A 65 12.31 -8.19 4.92
C GLU A 65 12.49 -7.48 6.27
N VAL A 66 13.56 -6.72 6.44
CA VAL A 66 13.79 -5.93 7.66
C VAL A 66 12.76 -4.83 7.78
N ASP A 67 12.47 -4.12 6.68
CA ASP A 67 11.40 -3.11 6.68
C ASP A 67 10.02 -3.74 6.97
N PHE A 68 9.77 -4.92 6.41
CA PHE A 68 8.54 -5.66 6.71
C PHE A 68 8.40 -5.93 8.21
N ILE A 69 9.48 -6.38 8.86
CA ILE A 69 9.54 -6.64 10.31
C ILE A 69 9.42 -5.34 11.10
N TYR A 70 10.14 -4.29 10.69
CA TYR A 70 10.09 -2.97 11.32
C TYR A 70 8.66 -2.41 11.41
N PHE A 71 7.99 -2.29 10.28
CA PHE A 71 6.61 -1.80 10.25
C PHE A 71 5.65 -2.76 10.95
N GLY A 72 5.86 -4.07 10.79
CA GLY A 72 5.02 -5.08 11.44
C GLY A 72 5.07 -5.00 12.96
N ILE A 73 6.25 -4.90 13.57
CA ILE A 73 6.43 -4.77 15.02
C ILE A 73 5.96 -3.40 15.49
N GLY A 74 6.38 -2.32 14.82
CA GLY A 74 6.01 -0.96 15.19
C GLY A 74 4.50 -0.76 15.26
N LEU A 75 3.77 -1.22 14.24
CA LEU A 75 2.30 -1.14 14.22
C LEU A 75 1.62 -2.04 15.26
N LYS A 76 2.18 -3.21 15.56
CA LYS A 76 1.63 -4.12 16.58
C LYS A 76 1.86 -3.62 18.01
N ARG A 77 2.92 -2.88 18.27
CA ARG A 77 3.16 -2.22 19.56
C ARG A 77 2.16 -1.12 19.86
N CYS A 78 1.56 -0.52 18.82
CA CYS A 78 0.52 0.49 18.96
C CYS A 78 -0.80 -0.13 19.45
N LYS A 79 -1.37 0.41 20.53
CA LYS A 79 -2.62 -0.08 21.15
C LYS A 79 -3.85 0.44 20.45
N THR A 80 -3.81 1.67 19.90
CA THR A 80 -4.93 2.32 19.22
C THR A 80 -4.59 2.65 17.77
N ILE A 81 -5.59 3.06 16.99
CA ILE A 81 -5.36 3.51 15.60
C ILE A 81 -4.63 4.86 15.57
N GLU A 82 -4.90 5.73 16.52
CA GLU A 82 -4.24 7.03 16.64
C GLU A 82 -2.74 6.84 16.89
N GLU A 83 -2.36 5.90 17.75
CA GLU A 83 -0.95 5.53 17.94
C GLU A 83 -0.33 4.98 16.65
N GLN A 84 -1.07 4.14 15.88
CA GLN A 84 -0.60 3.64 14.60
C GLN A 84 -0.39 4.75 13.58
N LEU A 85 -1.33 5.69 13.47
CA LEU A 85 -1.20 6.84 12.58
C LEU A 85 -0.05 7.75 13.01
N GLY A 86 0.11 8.03 14.30
CA GLY A 86 1.26 8.78 14.83
C GLY A 86 2.61 8.07 14.60
N PHE A 87 2.65 6.74 14.61
CA PHE A 87 3.84 5.98 14.20
C PHE A 87 4.10 6.14 12.71
N LEU A 88 3.07 6.07 11.87
CA LEU A 88 3.20 6.23 10.41
C LEU A 88 3.62 7.64 10.02
N ASP A 89 3.07 8.69 10.63
CA ASP A 89 3.47 10.08 10.37
C ASP A 89 4.98 10.28 10.48
N LYS A 90 5.61 9.61 11.43
CA LYS A 90 7.06 9.69 11.66
C LYS A 90 7.86 8.79 10.73
N ASN A 91 7.32 7.63 10.35
CA ASN A 91 8.11 6.51 9.81
C ASN A 91 7.75 6.11 8.38
N ILE A 92 6.58 6.47 7.84
CA ILE A 92 6.14 6.06 6.50
C ILE A 92 7.13 6.45 5.39
N LYS A 93 7.89 7.53 5.59
CA LYS A 93 8.97 7.98 4.69
C LYS A 93 10.09 6.94 4.49
N TYR A 94 10.19 5.95 5.36
CA TYR A 94 11.16 4.86 5.25
C TYR A 94 10.65 3.67 4.43
N ALA A 95 9.36 3.60 4.14
CA ALA A 95 8.80 2.59 3.24
C ALA A 95 9.24 2.89 1.79
N GLN A 96 10.03 2.00 1.19
CA GLN A 96 10.59 2.19 -0.16
C GLN A 96 10.07 1.16 -1.17
N SER A 97 8.94 0.48 -0.85
CA SER A 97 8.34 -0.54 -1.71
C SER A 97 6.82 -0.56 -1.58
N TRP A 98 6.16 -0.88 -2.70
CA TRP A 98 4.72 -1.13 -2.68
C TRP A 98 4.34 -2.30 -1.74
N ALA A 99 5.20 -3.32 -1.64
CA ALA A 99 4.95 -4.46 -0.76
C ALA A 99 4.89 -4.06 0.72
N ILE A 100 5.69 -3.07 1.12
CA ILE A 100 5.67 -2.52 2.47
C ILE A 100 4.38 -1.72 2.71
N THR A 101 3.99 -0.81 1.80
CA THR A 101 2.76 -0.01 1.95
C THR A 101 1.51 -0.89 2.03
N ASP A 102 1.45 -1.95 1.23
CA ASP A 102 0.31 -2.88 1.25
C ASP A 102 0.27 -3.70 2.56
N THR A 103 1.45 -4.07 3.10
CA THR A 103 1.56 -4.73 4.40
C THR A 103 1.15 -3.82 5.55
N ILE A 104 1.57 -2.56 5.54
CA ILE A 104 1.15 -1.54 6.51
C ILE A 104 -0.38 -1.45 6.54
N ASN A 105 -1.02 -1.32 5.37
CA ASN A 105 -2.48 -1.21 5.27
C ASN A 105 -3.19 -2.42 5.89
N ASN A 106 -2.69 -3.64 5.65
CA ASN A 106 -3.26 -4.86 6.22
C ASN A 106 -3.09 -4.96 7.75
N SER A 107 -2.12 -4.24 8.31
CA SER A 107 -1.80 -4.24 9.75
C SER A 107 -2.52 -3.16 10.54
N LEU A 108 -3.14 -2.19 9.87
CA LEU A 108 -3.88 -1.10 10.52
C LEU A 108 -5.16 -1.61 11.16
N LYS A 109 -5.44 -1.10 12.36
CA LYS A 109 -6.73 -1.25 13.03
C LYS A 109 -7.84 -0.55 12.24
N LYS A 110 -9.09 -0.85 12.58
CA LYS A 110 -10.25 -0.13 12.05
C LYS A 110 -10.23 1.31 12.56
N CYS A 111 -10.64 2.25 11.71
CA CYS A 111 -10.81 3.66 12.07
C CYS A 111 -12.05 4.25 11.41
N SER A 112 -12.41 5.47 11.80
CA SER A 112 -13.44 6.26 11.14
C SER A 112 -12.93 6.79 9.79
N PHE A 113 -13.87 7.17 8.92
CA PHE A 113 -13.52 7.85 7.67
C PHE A 113 -12.83 9.20 7.94
N ASP A 114 -13.23 9.92 8.96
CA ASP A 114 -12.67 11.24 9.28
C ASP A 114 -11.18 11.13 9.65
N LEU A 115 -10.78 10.14 10.46
CA LEU A 115 -9.35 9.89 10.76
C LEU A 115 -8.55 9.52 9.50
N TYR A 116 -9.14 8.72 8.62
CA TYR A 116 -8.51 8.44 7.32
C TYR A 116 -8.37 9.72 6.48
N TRP A 117 -9.44 10.55 6.43
CA TRP A 117 -9.47 11.77 5.64
C TRP A 117 -8.40 12.77 6.07
N ASP A 118 -8.24 12.97 7.38
CA ASP A 118 -7.19 13.83 7.93
C ASP A 118 -5.79 13.31 7.56
N PHE A 119 -5.58 12.00 7.68
CA PHE A 119 -4.33 11.36 7.24
C PHE A 119 -4.11 11.54 5.73
N PHE A 120 -5.14 11.34 4.91
CA PHE A 120 -5.06 11.52 3.46
C PHE A 120 -4.65 12.94 3.10
N LEU A 121 -5.33 13.95 3.65
CA LEU A 121 -5.03 15.37 3.38
C LEU A 121 -3.60 15.76 3.77
N SER A 122 -3.06 15.16 4.81
CA SER A 122 -1.69 15.41 5.26
C SER A 122 -0.63 14.76 4.36
N HIS A 123 -0.98 13.72 3.61
CA HIS A 123 0.02 12.87 2.93
C HIS A 123 -0.12 12.74 1.41
N TYR A 124 -1.29 13.03 0.82
CA TYR A 124 -1.54 12.83 -0.61
C TYR A 124 -0.57 13.63 -1.52
N ASN A 125 -0.07 14.76 -1.05
CA ASN A 125 0.88 15.62 -1.77
C ASN A 125 2.31 15.56 -1.21
N ASN A 126 2.67 14.51 -0.47
CA ASN A 126 4.01 14.37 0.10
C ASN A 126 5.06 14.21 -1.00
N LYS A 127 6.30 14.70 -0.76
CA LYS A 127 7.42 14.53 -1.71
C LYS A 127 7.83 13.06 -1.84
N HIS A 128 7.66 12.27 -0.80
CA HIS A 128 8.04 10.85 -0.79
C HIS A 128 6.98 10.01 -1.52
N LEU A 129 7.38 9.31 -2.57
CA LEU A 129 6.55 8.49 -3.45
C LEU A 129 5.63 7.51 -2.69
N TYR A 130 6.21 6.70 -1.81
CA TYR A 130 5.45 5.65 -1.12
C TYR A 130 4.57 6.18 0.00
N THR A 131 4.83 7.38 0.53
CA THR A 131 3.91 8.09 1.42
C THR A 131 2.65 8.51 0.66
N ARG A 132 2.80 9.10 -0.55
CA ARG A 132 1.66 9.41 -1.42
C ARG A 132 0.89 8.16 -1.80
N ARG A 133 1.60 7.12 -2.26
CA ARG A 133 0.97 5.83 -2.57
C ARG A 133 0.13 5.33 -1.42
N PHE A 134 0.68 5.34 -0.20
CA PHE A 134 0.01 4.81 0.98
C PHE A 134 -1.28 5.56 1.32
N SER A 135 -1.37 6.87 1.07
CA SER A 135 -2.61 7.62 1.31
C SER A 135 -3.80 7.06 0.51
N TYR A 136 -3.58 6.62 -0.72
CA TYR A 136 -4.61 5.94 -1.54
C TYR A 136 -4.82 4.47 -1.14
N ILE A 137 -3.74 3.75 -0.80
CA ILE A 137 -3.83 2.35 -0.32
C ILE A 137 -4.64 2.25 0.97
N PHE A 138 -4.48 3.20 1.89
CA PHE A 138 -5.27 3.26 3.11
C PHE A 138 -6.77 3.44 2.80
N GLY A 139 -7.10 4.22 1.77
CA GLY A 139 -8.46 4.39 1.27
C GLY A 139 -9.18 3.10 0.88
N LEU A 140 -8.45 2.01 0.57
CA LEU A 140 -9.05 0.71 0.28
C LEU A 140 -9.89 0.15 1.43
N LYS A 141 -9.69 0.60 2.68
CA LYS A 141 -10.55 0.23 3.82
C LYS A 141 -11.94 0.84 3.76
N PHE A 142 -12.12 1.88 2.94
CA PHE A 142 -13.34 2.68 2.82
C PHE A 142 -13.98 2.61 1.43
N TYR A 143 -13.62 1.62 0.61
CA TYR A 143 -14.15 1.50 -0.75
C TYR A 143 -15.68 1.38 -0.85
N ASN A 144 -16.35 1.05 0.25
CA ASN A 144 -17.81 0.96 0.38
C ASN A 144 -18.48 2.21 1.00
N ASP A 145 -17.70 3.27 1.29
CA ASP A 145 -18.20 4.58 1.70
C ASP A 145 -18.15 5.53 0.49
N PRO A 146 -19.27 6.12 0.03
CA PRO A 146 -19.25 7.00 -1.15
C PRO A 146 -18.39 8.25 -0.95
N LYS A 147 -18.12 8.66 0.29
CA LYS A 147 -17.22 9.79 0.60
C LYS A 147 -15.81 9.57 0.08
N ILE A 148 -15.38 8.31 -0.12
CA ILE A 148 -14.04 7.98 -0.62
C ILE A 148 -13.76 8.57 -2.01
N LEU A 149 -14.78 8.82 -2.82
CA LEU A 149 -14.64 9.47 -4.12
C LEU A 149 -14.05 10.88 -4.04
N ASN A 150 -14.15 11.55 -2.88
CA ASN A 150 -13.58 12.87 -2.70
C ASN A 150 -12.04 12.89 -2.81
N VAL A 151 -11.34 11.76 -2.57
CA VAL A 151 -9.88 11.70 -2.73
C VAL A 151 -9.44 12.03 -4.16
N PHE A 152 -10.30 11.75 -5.15
CA PHE A 152 -10.00 11.99 -6.56
C PHE A 152 -10.17 13.45 -7.02
N LYS A 153 -10.62 14.34 -6.12
CA LYS A 153 -10.54 15.80 -6.30
C LYS A 153 -9.14 16.35 -6.01
N HIS A 154 -8.25 15.52 -5.45
CA HIS A 154 -6.90 15.86 -5.02
C HIS A 154 -5.82 15.11 -5.83
N LEU A 155 -6.16 14.63 -7.03
CA LEU A 155 -5.20 13.99 -7.93
C LEU A 155 -4.10 14.97 -8.34
N ARG A 156 -2.87 14.46 -8.46
CA ARG A 156 -1.76 15.17 -9.07
C ARG A 156 -1.64 14.76 -10.53
N GLU A 157 -1.47 15.73 -11.39
CA GLU A 157 -1.18 15.45 -12.80
C GLU A 157 0.16 14.72 -12.95
N ASN A 158 0.17 13.68 -13.79
CA ASN A 158 1.37 12.93 -14.15
C ASN A 158 2.14 12.36 -12.94
N ASP A 159 1.43 11.84 -11.93
CA ASP A 159 2.09 11.22 -10.79
C ASP A 159 2.83 9.92 -11.22
N GLU A 160 3.76 9.49 -10.38
CA GLU A 160 4.60 8.33 -10.66
C GLU A 160 3.76 7.05 -10.73
N TYR A 161 4.23 6.12 -11.54
CA TYR A 161 3.55 4.85 -11.82
C TYR A 161 3.02 4.13 -10.58
N MET A 162 3.79 4.12 -9.48
CA MET A 162 3.38 3.42 -8.25
C MET A 162 2.24 4.11 -7.51
N VAL A 163 2.12 5.44 -7.62
CA VAL A 163 0.98 6.20 -7.07
C VAL A 163 -0.24 5.97 -7.94
N MET A 164 -0.12 6.18 -9.25
CA MET A 164 -1.18 5.91 -10.23
C MET A 164 -1.75 4.49 -10.09
N MET A 165 -0.90 3.49 -9.81
CA MET A 165 -1.35 2.12 -9.56
C MET A 165 -2.21 1.98 -8.31
N SER A 166 -1.94 2.75 -7.25
CA SER A 166 -2.78 2.77 -6.04
C SER A 166 -4.10 3.48 -6.26
N GLU A 167 -4.09 4.58 -7.00
CA GLU A 167 -5.30 5.31 -7.42
C GLU A 167 -6.21 4.43 -8.27
N ALA A 168 -5.64 3.77 -9.30
CA ALA A 168 -6.39 2.84 -10.15
C ALA A 168 -6.94 1.64 -9.36
N TRP A 169 -6.20 1.15 -8.35
CA TRP A 169 -6.70 0.08 -7.48
C TRP A 169 -7.83 0.54 -6.59
N LEU A 170 -7.72 1.73 -6.02
CA LEU A 170 -8.78 2.31 -5.21
C LEU A 170 -10.05 2.53 -6.04
N LEU A 171 -9.95 3.14 -7.24
CA LEU A 171 -11.08 3.31 -8.18
C LEU A 171 -11.72 1.97 -8.55
N GLN A 172 -10.92 0.96 -8.89
CA GLN A 172 -11.42 -0.38 -9.17
C GLN A 172 -12.15 -0.98 -7.98
N SER A 173 -11.67 -0.75 -6.76
CA SER A 173 -12.33 -1.25 -5.55
C SER A 173 -13.64 -0.54 -5.27
N ILE A 174 -13.70 0.78 -5.46
CA ILE A 174 -14.93 1.59 -5.33
C ILE A 174 -15.96 1.17 -6.37
N ALA A 175 -15.55 0.90 -7.60
CA ALA A 175 -16.45 0.47 -8.69
C ALA A 175 -17.20 -0.83 -8.38
N ILE A 176 -16.77 -1.63 -7.40
CA ILE A 176 -17.51 -2.82 -6.96
C ILE A 176 -18.87 -2.44 -6.34
N LYS A 177 -18.94 -1.28 -5.69
CA LYS A 177 -20.15 -0.78 -5.00
C LYS A 177 -20.81 0.37 -5.75
N TYR A 178 -20.03 1.19 -6.41
CA TYR A 178 -20.43 2.44 -7.06
C TYR A 178 -19.91 2.49 -8.51
N PRO A 179 -20.33 1.54 -9.38
CA PRO A 179 -19.82 1.46 -10.76
C PRO A 179 -20.18 2.68 -11.60
N ASP A 180 -21.38 3.25 -11.39
CA ASP A 180 -21.87 4.41 -12.15
C ASP A 180 -21.13 5.69 -11.78
N GLU A 181 -20.86 5.89 -10.49
CA GLU A 181 -20.10 7.03 -9.98
C GLU A 181 -18.66 7.00 -10.50
N VAL A 182 -18.02 5.82 -10.48
CA VAL A 182 -16.66 5.66 -11.02
C VAL A 182 -16.67 5.84 -12.54
N PHE A 183 -17.67 5.34 -13.25
CA PHE A 183 -17.81 5.55 -14.68
C PHE A 183 -17.89 7.05 -15.02
N ASN A 184 -18.76 7.79 -14.33
CA ASN A 184 -18.92 9.23 -14.52
C ASN A 184 -17.62 9.98 -14.20
N LEU A 185 -16.94 9.64 -13.12
CA LEU A 185 -15.64 10.21 -12.77
C LEU A 185 -14.62 9.98 -13.90
N LEU A 186 -14.51 8.75 -14.41
CA LEU A 186 -13.57 8.43 -15.49
C LEU A 186 -13.92 9.12 -16.81
N THR A 187 -15.20 9.46 -17.04
CA THR A 187 -15.61 10.22 -18.23
C THR A 187 -15.01 11.62 -18.23
N THR A 188 -14.94 12.26 -17.06
CA THR A 188 -14.45 13.63 -16.88
C THR A 188 -12.96 13.72 -16.49
N LEU A 189 -12.30 12.58 -16.26
CA LEU A 189 -10.92 12.53 -15.83
C LEU A 189 -9.96 12.83 -16.99
N ASP A 190 -9.12 13.87 -16.85
CA ASP A 190 -8.12 14.26 -17.85
C ASP A 190 -6.92 13.30 -17.88
N ASP A 191 -6.56 12.68 -16.76
CA ASP A 191 -5.44 11.72 -16.71
C ASP A 191 -5.78 10.43 -17.47
N LYS A 192 -5.41 10.40 -18.75
CA LYS A 192 -5.60 9.26 -19.65
C LYS A 192 -4.92 7.99 -19.14
N LYS A 193 -3.76 8.08 -18.50
CA LYS A 193 -3.02 6.91 -18.00
C LYS A 193 -3.78 6.27 -16.84
N LEU A 194 -4.23 7.06 -15.88
CA LEU A 194 -5.03 6.61 -14.76
C LEU A 194 -6.37 6.02 -15.23
N LYS A 195 -7.06 6.70 -16.16
CA LYS A 195 -8.31 6.21 -16.78
C LYS A 195 -8.11 4.82 -17.39
N LEU A 196 -7.17 4.66 -18.31
CA LEU A 196 -6.91 3.40 -18.99
C LEU A 196 -6.49 2.28 -18.02
N LYS A 197 -5.68 2.63 -17.01
CA LYS A 197 -5.25 1.66 -16.00
C LYS A 197 -6.40 1.18 -15.11
N THR A 198 -7.29 2.09 -14.72
CA THR A 198 -8.49 1.74 -13.95
C THR A 198 -9.40 0.82 -14.75
N ILE A 199 -9.67 1.14 -16.01
CA ILE A 199 -10.48 0.31 -16.91
C ILE A 199 -9.87 -1.09 -17.06
N SER A 200 -8.56 -1.19 -17.27
CA SER A 200 -7.87 -2.48 -17.34
C SER A 200 -8.10 -3.31 -16.07
N LYS A 201 -7.89 -2.70 -14.89
CA LYS A 201 -8.09 -3.39 -13.60
C LYS A 201 -9.54 -3.87 -13.39
N ILE A 202 -10.53 -3.09 -13.84
CA ILE A 202 -11.96 -3.49 -13.79
C ILE A 202 -12.21 -4.68 -14.72
N CYS A 203 -11.72 -4.61 -15.97
CA CYS A 203 -11.91 -5.67 -16.94
C CYS A 203 -11.24 -7.00 -16.56
N ASP A 204 -10.07 -6.94 -15.92
CA ASP A 204 -9.30 -8.10 -15.47
C ASP A 204 -9.86 -8.74 -14.18
N SER A 205 -10.70 -8.02 -13.44
CA SER A 205 -11.21 -8.47 -12.14
C SER A 205 -12.41 -9.42 -12.29
N PHE A 206 -12.42 -10.51 -11.51
CA PHE A 206 -13.55 -11.43 -11.41
C PHE A 206 -14.75 -10.88 -10.62
N ARG A 207 -14.60 -9.70 -10.01
CA ARG A 207 -15.64 -9.07 -9.16
C ARG A 207 -16.71 -8.34 -9.96
N PHE A 208 -16.54 -8.18 -11.27
CA PHE A 208 -17.45 -7.44 -12.15
C PHE A 208 -18.18 -8.36 -13.12
N THR A 209 -19.46 -8.07 -13.36
CA THR A 209 -20.25 -8.74 -14.39
C THR A 209 -19.76 -8.37 -15.80
N ILE A 210 -20.17 -9.14 -16.80
CA ILE A 210 -19.81 -8.86 -18.18
C ILE A 210 -20.35 -7.50 -18.62
N GLU A 211 -21.59 -7.15 -18.25
CA GLU A 211 -22.23 -5.88 -18.60
C GLU A 211 -21.42 -4.68 -18.08
N ILE A 212 -20.97 -4.74 -16.81
CA ILE A 212 -20.14 -3.68 -16.23
C ILE A 212 -18.82 -3.57 -16.99
N LYS A 213 -18.16 -4.71 -17.29
CA LYS A 213 -16.90 -4.69 -18.05
C LYS A 213 -17.08 -4.08 -19.44
N GLU A 214 -18.13 -4.42 -20.17
CA GLU A 214 -18.40 -3.85 -21.48
C GLU A 214 -18.69 -2.35 -21.41
N LYS A 215 -19.44 -1.89 -20.39
CA LYS A 215 -19.65 -0.46 -20.13
C LYS A 215 -18.32 0.29 -19.98
N PHE A 216 -17.37 -0.23 -19.19
CA PHE A 216 -16.06 0.42 -19.01
C PHE A 216 -15.16 0.29 -20.24
N LYS A 217 -15.24 -0.81 -21.01
CA LYS A 217 -14.52 -0.93 -22.30
C LYS A 217 -14.93 0.14 -23.31
N PHE A 218 -16.21 0.53 -23.34
CA PHE A 218 -16.70 1.61 -24.19
C PHE A 218 -15.97 2.93 -23.94
N LEU A 219 -15.67 3.25 -22.67
CA LEU A 219 -14.85 4.45 -22.35
C LEU A 219 -13.44 4.36 -22.92
N ARG A 220 -12.85 3.16 -23.02
CA ARG A 220 -11.51 2.95 -23.57
C ARG A 220 -11.44 3.26 -25.07
N LEU A 221 -12.52 2.98 -25.80
CA LEU A 221 -12.58 3.20 -27.25
C LEU A 221 -12.75 4.68 -27.60
N ASN A 222 -13.28 5.49 -26.67
CA ASN A 222 -13.58 6.90 -26.85
C ASN A 222 -12.62 7.83 -26.08
N SER A 223 -11.49 7.32 -25.63
CA SER A 223 -10.42 8.02 -24.89
C SER A 223 -9.16 8.08 -25.71
#